data_f48a58b6e97eed939cb3e76014d410ee
#
_entry.id   f48a58b6e97eed939cb3e76014d410ee
#
_cell.length_a   1.000
_cell.length_b   1.000
_cell.length_c   1.000
_cell.angle_alpha   90.00
_cell.angle_beta   90.00
_cell.angle_gamma   90.00
#
_symmetry.space_group_name_H-M   'P 1'
#
loop_
_entity.id
_entity.type
_entity.pdbx_description
1 polymer ?
#
loop_
_entity_poly.entity_id
_entity_poly.type
_entity_poly.pdbx_seq_one_letter_code
_entity_poly.pdbx_strand_id
1 'polypeptide(L)'
;MKKLLLLRHAKSSWDDAGLADFDRPLNDRGRKAAPLIGDLMRKWQLRPDLIISSPAARARETVKLVLEASGIKTELRYDERIYEATAARLLEVIYGVEDDKQEVMLVGHNPGFENLLERLTTESLRVPTAALALVALGADRWNEAGARGGRLEWLVKPKELAKD
;
A
#
# COMPACT_ATOMS: atom_id res chain seq x y z
N MET A 1 6.97 -15.65 -10.25
CA MET A 1 7.37 -14.27 -9.92
C MET A 1 6.32 -13.62 -9.04
N LYS A 2 6.73 -13.08 -7.93
CA LYS A 2 5.82 -12.44 -6.99
C LYS A 2 5.56 -10.99 -7.41
N LYS A 3 4.36 -10.49 -7.13
CA LYS A 3 3.98 -9.09 -7.37
C LYS A 3 3.61 -8.43 -6.05
N LEU A 4 4.17 -7.26 -5.83
CA LEU A 4 3.95 -6.47 -4.62
C LEU A 4 3.27 -5.15 -4.98
N LEU A 5 2.08 -4.92 -4.42
CA LEU A 5 1.41 -3.64 -4.51
C LEU A 5 1.69 -2.85 -3.22
N LEU A 6 2.02 -1.58 -3.37
CA LEU A 6 2.20 -0.68 -2.24
C LEU A 6 1.20 0.46 -2.37
N LEU A 7 0.31 0.56 -1.40
CA LEU A 7 -0.69 1.64 -1.33
C LEU A 7 -0.42 2.50 -0.11
N ARG A 8 -0.02 3.74 -0.32
CA ARG A 8 0.08 4.68 0.80
C ARG A 8 -1.32 5.13 1.20
N HIS A 9 -1.57 5.24 2.50
CA HIS A 9 -2.86 5.73 2.99
C HIS A 9 -3.24 7.06 2.34
N ALA A 10 -4.54 7.34 2.25
CA ALA A 10 -5.06 8.58 1.70
C ALA A 10 -4.84 9.76 2.67
N LYS A 11 -5.17 10.96 2.22
CA LYS A 11 -4.91 12.18 2.99
C LYS A 11 -5.61 12.16 4.35
N SER A 12 -4.86 12.41 5.41
CA SER A 12 -5.36 12.37 6.78
C SER A 12 -5.59 13.76 7.34
N SER A 13 -6.44 13.81 8.39
CA SER A 13 -6.85 15.05 9.04
C SER A 13 -5.85 15.45 10.12
N TRP A 14 -5.62 16.77 10.25
CA TRP A 14 -4.88 17.38 11.34
C TRP A 14 -5.81 18.27 12.18
N ASP A 15 -7.15 18.17 11.99
CA ASP A 15 -8.11 19.09 12.59
C ASP A 15 -8.23 18.91 14.10
N ASP A 16 -8.00 17.72 14.62
CA ASP A 16 -8.09 17.44 16.03
C ASP A 16 -6.69 17.23 16.63
N ALA A 17 -6.15 18.29 17.24
CA ALA A 17 -4.83 18.26 17.85
C ALA A 17 -4.78 17.36 19.10
N GLY A 18 -5.92 16.97 19.66
CA GLY A 18 -5.99 16.09 20.82
C GLY A 18 -5.84 14.61 20.49
N LEU A 19 -5.92 14.24 19.21
CA LEU A 19 -5.77 12.85 18.79
C LEU A 19 -4.31 12.45 18.69
N ALA A 20 -4.01 11.21 19.13
CA ALA A 20 -2.72 10.59 18.86
C ALA A 20 -2.58 10.39 17.34
N ASP A 21 -1.37 10.39 16.84
CA ASP A 21 -1.11 10.18 15.40
C ASP A 21 -1.79 8.91 14.89
N PHE A 22 -1.70 7.84 15.64
CA PHE A 22 -2.29 6.54 15.29
C PHE A 22 -3.80 6.63 15.02
N ASP A 23 -4.50 7.52 15.71
CA ASP A 23 -5.96 7.63 15.66
C ASP A 23 -6.46 8.68 14.68
N ARG A 24 -5.55 9.38 13.98
CA ARG A 24 -5.97 10.42 13.02
C ARG A 24 -6.70 9.80 11.82
N PRO A 25 -7.94 10.26 11.54
CA PRO A 25 -8.73 9.73 10.42
C PRO A 25 -8.33 10.39 9.10
N LEU A 26 -8.93 9.92 8.01
CA LEU A 26 -8.83 10.62 6.73
C LEU A 26 -9.57 11.96 6.81
N ASN A 27 -9.14 12.91 5.99
CA ASN A 27 -9.90 14.13 5.75
C ASN A 27 -10.81 13.95 4.51
N ASP A 28 -11.54 14.98 4.13
CA ASP A 28 -12.46 14.89 3.00
C ASP A 28 -11.76 14.57 1.68
N ARG A 29 -10.57 15.13 1.47
CA ARG A 29 -9.78 14.82 0.28
C ARG A 29 -9.37 13.35 0.23
N GLY A 30 -8.98 12.79 1.37
CA GLY A 30 -8.63 11.39 1.47
C GLY A 30 -9.82 10.48 1.20
N ARG A 31 -11.00 10.82 1.72
CA ARG A 31 -12.21 10.03 1.51
C ARG A 31 -12.66 10.04 0.06
N LYS A 32 -12.28 11.07 -0.70
CA LYS A 32 -12.56 11.14 -2.14
C LYS A 32 -11.50 10.42 -2.96
N ALA A 33 -10.26 10.47 -2.54
CA ALA A 33 -9.14 9.88 -3.28
C ALA A 33 -9.12 8.35 -3.19
N ALA A 34 -9.38 7.78 -2.03
CA ALA A 34 -9.29 6.32 -1.84
C ALA A 34 -10.21 5.54 -2.79
N PRO A 35 -11.49 5.92 -2.99
CA PRO A 35 -12.34 5.22 -3.94
C PRO A 35 -11.84 5.25 -5.37
N LEU A 36 -11.11 6.29 -5.78
CA LEU A 36 -10.53 6.35 -7.12
C LEU A 36 -9.54 5.21 -7.35
N ILE A 37 -8.77 4.89 -6.34
CA ILE A 37 -7.82 3.77 -6.42
C ILE A 37 -8.60 2.44 -6.48
N GLY A 38 -9.66 2.30 -5.70
CA GLY A 38 -10.51 1.12 -5.76
C GLY A 38 -11.13 0.92 -7.16
N ASP A 39 -11.61 2.00 -7.77
CA ASP A 39 -12.15 1.96 -9.13
C ASP A 39 -11.07 1.57 -10.14
N LEU A 40 -9.87 2.09 -9.98
CA LEU A 40 -8.74 1.73 -10.84
C LEU A 40 -8.43 0.24 -10.73
N MET A 41 -8.37 -0.27 -9.51
CA MET A 41 -8.08 -1.69 -9.28
C MET A 41 -9.13 -2.57 -9.94
N ARG A 42 -10.41 -2.17 -9.88
CA ARG A 42 -11.47 -2.90 -10.55
C ARG A 42 -11.29 -2.88 -12.07
N LYS A 43 -11.02 -1.72 -12.64
CA LYS A 43 -10.83 -1.56 -14.10
C LYS A 43 -9.63 -2.35 -14.61
N TRP A 44 -8.55 -2.35 -13.86
CA TRP A 44 -7.32 -3.05 -14.24
C TRP A 44 -7.31 -4.51 -13.79
N GLN A 45 -8.38 -4.96 -13.14
CA GLN A 45 -8.50 -6.33 -12.64
C GLN A 45 -7.36 -6.73 -11.72
N LEU A 46 -6.93 -5.79 -10.87
CA LEU A 46 -5.94 -6.06 -9.84
C LEU A 46 -6.63 -6.75 -8.67
N ARG A 47 -6.20 -7.96 -8.35
CA ARG A 47 -6.82 -8.77 -7.30
C ARG A 47 -5.74 -9.41 -6.44
N PRO A 48 -5.22 -8.66 -5.45
CA PRO A 48 -4.23 -9.25 -4.55
C PRO A 48 -4.82 -10.43 -3.79
N ASP A 49 -3.99 -11.45 -3.58
CA ASP A 49 -4.38 -12.64 -2.82
C ASP A 49 -4.43 -12.36 -1.32
N LEU A 50 -3.77 -11.29 -0.90
CA LEU A 50 -3.66 -10.90 0.50
C LEU A 50 -3.40 -9.40 0.58
N ILE A 51 -4.08 -8.75 1.52
CA ILE A 51 -3.81 -7.35 1.87
C ILE A 51 -3.31 -7.32 3.31
N ILE A 52 -2.16 -6.69 3.54
CA ILE A 52 -1.63 -6.48 4.89
C ILE A 52 -1.55 -4.97 5.11
N SER A 53 -2.27 -4.48 6.11
CA SER A 53 -2.40 -3.05 6.35
C SER A 53 -1.85 -2.66 7.72
N SER A 54 -1.31 -1.44 7.78
CA SER A 54 -1.10 -0.77 9.05
C SER A 54 -2.43 -0.66 9.79
N PRO A 55 -2.45 -0.83 11.12
CA PRO A 55 -3.67 -0.67 11.89
C PRO A 55 -4.02 0.78 12.21
N ALA A 56 -3.21 1.76 11.81
CA ALA A 56 -3.52 3.17 12.03
C ALA A 56 -4.85 3.54 11.36
N ALA A 57 -5.63 4.42 12.01
CA ALA A 57 -6.97 4.76 11.56
C ALA A 57 -7.02 5.18 10.08
N ARG A 58 -6.08 6.02 9.63
CA ARG A 58 -6.04 6.48 8.24
C ARG A 58 -5.78 5.37 7.23
N ALA A 59 -5.01 4.35 7.61
CA ALA A 59 -4.76 3.19 6.75
C ALA A 59 -5.99 2.29 6.71
N ARG A 60 -6.61 2.02 7.85
CA ARG A 60 -7.81 1.18 7.93
C ARG A 60 -8.95 1.79 7.13
N GLU A 61 -9.15 3.09 7.23
CA GLU A 61 -10.20 3.79 6.49
C GLU A 61 -9.92 3.75 4.98
N THR A 62 -8.65 3.91 4.58
CA THR A 62 -8.25 3.79 3.17
C THR A 62 -8.59 2.41 2.61
N VAL A 63 -8.22 1.35 3.34
CA VAL A 63 -8.51 -0.03 2.92
C VAL A 63 -10.01 -0.23 2.74
N LYS A 64 -10.80 0.23 3.72
CA LYS A 64 -12.26 0.08 3.66
C LYS A 64 -12.83 0.70 2.38
N LEU A 65 -12.44 1.94 2.08
CA LEU A 65 -12.95 2.67 0.92
C LEU A 65 -12.48 2.04 -0.40
N VAL A 66 -11.24 1.58 -0.45
CA VAL A 66 -10.71 0.90 -1.63
C VAL A 66 -11.44 -0.43 -1.88
N LEU A 67 -11.69 -1.21 -0.83
CA LEU A 67 -12.40 -2.47 -0.97
C LEU A 67 -13.86 -2.27 -1.38
N GLU A 68 -14.53 -1.26 -0.82
CA GLU A 68 -15.91 -0.93 -1.22
C GLU A 68 -15.99 -0.56 -2.69
N ALA A 69 -15.07 0.29 -3.17
CA ALA A 69 -15.08 0.75 -4.56
C ALA A 69 -14.65 -0.32 -5.55
N SER A 70 -13.71 -1.18 -5.16
CA SER A 70 -13.17 -2.21 -6.05
C SER A 70 -14.02 -3.47 -6.12
N GLY A 71 -14.77 -3.75 -5.06
CA GLY A 71 -15.49 -5.02 -4.94
C GLY A 71 -14.60 -6.21 -4.66
N ILE A 72 -13.33 -5.98 -4.36
CA ILE A 72 -12.37 -7.06 -4.08
C ILE A 72 -12.74 -7.75 -2.77
N LYS A 73 -12.76 -9.09 -2.81
CA LYS A 73 -12.94 -9.92 -1.62
C LYS A 73 -11.69 -10.76 -1.47
N THR A 74 -10.89 -10.44 -0.46
CA THR A 74 -9.64 -11.14 -0.21
C THR A 74 -9.31 -11.09 1.26
N GLU A 75 -8.35 -11.89 1.69
CA GLU A 75 -7.89 -11.91 3.06
C GLU A 75 -7.26 -10.57 3.41
N LEU A 76 -7.64 -10.00 4.55
CA LEU A 76 -7.09 -8.74 5.08
C LEU A 76 -6.50 -9.01 6.45
N ARG A 77 -5.23 -8.64 6.62
CA ARG A 77 -4.54 -8.72 7.90
C ARG A 77 -4.08 -7.33 8.30
N TYR A 78 -4.08 -7.06 9.60
CA TYR A 78 -3.46 -5.86 10.15
C TYR A 78 -2.16 -6.27 10.84
N ASP A 79 -1.10 -5.50 10.61
CA ASP A 79 0.21 -5.80 11.17
C ASP A 79 0.83 -4.52 11.73
N GLU A 80 1.02 -4.48 13.04
CA GLU A 80 1.56 -3.30 13.73
C GLU A 80 2.94 -2.91 13.24
N ARG A 81 3.70 -3.85 12.70
CA ARG A 81 5.04 -3.59 12.18
C ARG A 81 5.03 -2.63 11.00
N ILE A 82 3.88 -2.46 10.33
CA ILE A 82 3.76 -1.54 9.19
C ILE A 82 3.63 -0.09 9.66
N TYR A 83 3.14 0.13 10.89
CA TYR A 83 3.03 1.47 11.43
C TYR A 83 4.41 2.01 11.82
N GLU A 84 4.77 3.20 11.33
CA GLU A 84 6.09 3.83 11.56
C GLU A 84 7.26 2.92 11.16
N ALA A 85 7.08 2.17 10.07
CA ALA A 85 8.04 1.15 9.67
C ALA A 85 9.20 1.73 8.85
N THR A 86 10.38 1.17 9.08
CA THR A 86 11.52 1.33 8.17
C THR A 86 11.36 0.36 6.98
N ALA A 87 12.17 0.55 5.94
CA ALA A 87 12.19 -0.40 4.83
C ALA A 87 12.54 -1.82 5.31
N ALA A 88 13.49 -1.92 6.25
CA ALA A 88 13.88 -3.22 6.81
C ALA A 88 12.71 -3.90 7.52
N ARG A 89 11.93 -3.15 8.29
CA ARG A 89 10.76 -3.69 9.00
C ARG A 89 9.69 -4.14 8.03
N LEU A 90 9.47 -3.39 6.95
CA LEU A 90 8.53 -3.77 5.90
C LEU A 90 8.97 -5.05 5.20
N LEU A 91 10.27 -5.22 4.96
CA LEU A 91 10.79 -6.46 4.40
C LEU A 91 10.56 -7.65 5.34
N GLU A 92 10.66 -7.47 6.65
CA GLU A 92 10.34 -8.54 7.60
C GLU A 92 8.89 -9.01 7.44
N VAL A 93 7.96 -8.07 7.23
CA VAL A 93 6.55 -8.42 6.98
C VAL A 93 6.43 -9.22 5.68
N ILE A 94 7.09 -8.77 4.63
CA ILE A 94 7.07 -9.44 3.32
C ILE A 94 7.65 -10.86 3.42
N TYR A 95 8.75 -11.02 4.15
CA TYR A 95 9.41 -12.32 4.30
C TYR A 95 8.52 -13.37 4.96
N GLY A 96 7.56 -12.92 5.78
CA GLY A 96 6.64 -13.83 6.48
C GLY A 96 5.41 -14.24 5.67
N VAL A 97 5.24 -13.73 4.45
CA VAL A 97 4.08 -14.08 3.63
C VAL A 97 4.21 -15.52 3.10
N GLU A 98 3.10 -16.25 3.12
CA GLU A 98 3.06 -17.61 2.60
C GLU A 98 3.29 -17.63 1.08
N ASP A 99 4.05 -18.60 0.61
CA ASP A 99 4.45 -18.65 -0.81
C ASP A 99 3.32 -19.04 -1.77
N ASP A 100 2.17 -19.48 -1.25
CA ASP A 100 0.99 -19.69 -2.08
C ASP A 100 0.32 -18.37 -2.49
N LYS A 101 0.70 -17.24 -1.88
CA LYS A 101 0.25 -15.92 -2.28
C LYS A 101 1.14 -15.41 -3.43
N GLN A 102 0.54 -15.07 -4.57
CA GLN A 102 1.29 -14.58 -5.72
C GLN A 102 1.36 -13.06 -5.77
N GLU A 103 0.29 -12.39 -5.35
CA GLU A 103 0.19 -10.93 -5.36
C GLU A 103 -0.28 -10.46 -4.00
N VAL A 104 0.50 -9.59 -3.36
CA VAL A 104 0.22 -9.06 -2.03
C VAL A 104 0.22 -7.54 -2.08
N MET A 105 -0.74 -6.92 -1.41
CA MET A 105 -0.78 -5.48 -1.26
C MET A 105 -0.47 -5.10 0.19
N LEU A 106 0.50 -4.20 0.37
CA LEU A 106 0.73 -3.56 1.66
C LEU A 106 0.09 -2.18 1.65
N VAL A 107 -0.56 -1.81 2.74
CA VAL A 107 -1.12 -0.47 2.93
C VAL A 107 -0.43 0.17 4.13
N GLY A 108 0.20 1.30 3.91
CA GLY A 108 1.01 1.91 4.97
C GLY A 108 1.40 3.34 4.72
N HIS A 109 2.62 3.69 5.11
CA HIS A 109 3.05 5.06 5.34
C HIS A 109 4.40 5.37 4.72
N ASN A 110 4.67 6.66 4.53
CA ASN A 110 6.01 7.18 4.25
C ASN A 110 6.69 7.58 5.57
N PRO A 111 8.01 7.63 5.61
CA PRO A 111 8.94 7.41 4.49
C PRO A 111 9.20 5.92 4.17
N GLY A 112 8.63 5.01 4.94
CA GLY A 112 8.89 3.57 4.78
C GLY A 112 8.67 3.07 3.37
N PHE A 113 7.54 3.44 2.74
CA PHE A 113 7.22 2.98 1.40
C PHE A 113 8.16 3.54 0.34
N GLU A 114 8.53 4.81 0.43
CA GLU A 114 9.51 5.39 -0.50
C GLU A 114 10.87 4.71 -0.36
N ASN A 115 11.29 4.46 0.87
CA ASN A 115 12.56 3.78 1.14
C ASN A 115 12.54 2.32 0.68
N LEU A 116 11.40 1.64 0.85
CA LEU A 116 11.26 0.26 0.38
C LEU A 116 11.33 0.19 -1.15
N LEU A 117 10.66 1.10 -1.85
CA LEU A 117 10.71 1.16 -3.31
C LEU A 117 12.13 1.37 -3.81
N GLU A 118 12.86 2.31 -3.21
CA GLU A 118 14.24 2.57 -3.58
C GLU A 118 15.11 1.33 -3.35
N ARG A 119 14.92 0.65 -2.24
CA ARG A 119 15.69 -0.55 -1.92
C ARG A 119 15.40 -1.70 -2.88
N LEU A 120 14.14 -1.88 -3.29
CA LEU A 120 13.75 -2.96 -4.17
C LEU A 120 14.06 -2.68 -5.64
N THR A 121 13.89 -1.43 -6.09
CA THR A 121 13.93 -1.09 -7.52
C THR A 121 15.12 -0.23 -7.91
N THR A 122 15.85 0.29 -6.95
CA THR A 122 16.94 1.28 -7.10
C THR A 122 16.46 2.65 -7.63
N GLU A 123 15.14 2.85 -7.77
CA GLU A 123 14.57 4.12 -8.18
C GLU A 123 14.13 4.92 -6.97
N SER A 124 14.51 6.19 -6.93
CA SER A 124 14.10 7.12 -5.88
C SER A 124 12.86 7.86 -6.35
N LEU A 125 11.70 7.48 -5.83
CA LEU A 125 10.41 8.00 -6.26
C LEU A 125 9.63 8.54 -5.06
N ARG A 126 8.81 9.55 -5.32
CA ARG A 126 7.85 10.05 -4.34
C ARG A 126 6.55 9.24 -4.43
N VAL A 127 6.03 8.89 -3.27
CA VAL A 127 4.76 8.17 -3.15
C VAL A 127 3.78 9.07 -2.40
N PRO A 128 2.99 9.89 -3.11
CA PRO A 128 2.00 10.75 -2.43
C PRO A 128 0.88 9.94 -1.79
N THR A 129 0.07 10.59 -0.98
CA THR A 129 -1.07 9.92 -0.32
C THR A 129 -1.98 9.27 -1.35
N ALA A 130 -2.45 8.08 -1.04
CA ALA A 130 -3.27 7.22 -1.88
C ALA A 130 -2.62 6.80 -3.21
N ALA A 131 -1.33 7.03 -3.40
CA ALA A 131 -0.63 6.50 -4.58
C ALA A 131 -0.49 4.98 -4.46
N LEU A 132 -0.60 4.32 -5.59
CA LEU A 132 -0.48 2.87 -5.70
C LEU A 132 0.67 2.53 -6.64
N ALA A 133 1.57 1.67 -6.19
CA ALA A 133 2.71 1.20 -6.99
C ALA A 133 2.64 -0.31 -7.14
N LEU A 134 3.04 -0.81 -8.30
CA LEU A 134 3.21 -2.24 -8.55
C LEU A 134 4.67 -2.55 -8.80
N VAL A 135 5.21 -3.47 -8.02
CA VAL A 135 6.59 -3.96 -8.16
C VAL A 135 6.55 -5.43 -8.56
N ALA A 136 7.20 -5.76 -9.66
CA ALA A 136 7.44 -7.14 -10.06
C ALA A 136 8.73 -7.60 -9.39
N LEU A 137 8.63 -8.53 -8.45
CA LEU A 137 9.80 -9.03 -7.73
C LEU A 137 10.53 -10.08 -8.57
N GLY A 138 11.86 -10.07 -8.49
CA GLY A 138 12.67 -11.08 -9.16
C GLY A 138 12.64 -12.44 -8.46
N ALA A 139 11.93 -12.54 -7.35
CA ALA A 139 11.87 -13.72 -6.50
C ALA A 139 10.62 -14.54 -6.75
N ASP A 140 10.73 -15.85 -6.59
CA ASP A 140 9.57 -16.75 -6.59
C ASP A 140 9.09 -17.04 -5.17
N ARG A 141 9.85 -16.63 -4.17
CA ARG A 141 9.52 -16.75 -2.76
C ARG A 141 9.59 -15.39 -2.08
N TRP A 142 8.65 -15.12 -1.18
CA TRP A 142 8.61 -13.84 -0.48
C TRP A 142 9.86 -13.59 0.37
N ASN A 143 10.44 -14.64 0.95
CA ASN A 143 11.65 -14.48 1.78
C ASN A 143 12.92 -14.13 0.99
N GLU A 144 12.86 -14.15 -0.33
CA GLU A 144 13.96 -13.75 -1.20
C GLU A 144 13.79 -12.35 -1.79
N ALA A 145 12.70 -11.65 -1.46
CA ALA A 145 12.36 -10.37 -2.08
C ALA A 145 13.45 -9.32 -1.94
N GLY A 146 14.04 -9.18 -0.75
CA GLY A 146 15.08 -8.19 -0.51
C GLY A 146 16.38 -8.48 -1.24
N ALA A 147 16.74 -9.76 -1.36
CA ALA A 147 17.98 -10.18 -2.01
C ALA A 147 17.88 -10.07 -3.54
N ARG A 148 16.71 -10.42 -4.10
CA ARG A 148 16.49 -10.42 -5.55
C ARG A 148 16.11 -9.06 -6.09
N GLY A 149 15.47 -8.21 -5.26
CA GLY A 149 14.94 -6.93 -5.70
C GLY A 149 13.81 -7.07 -6.70
N GLY A 150 13.51 -5.99 -7.41
CA GLY A 150 12.40 -5.98 -8.35
C GLY A 150 12.44 -4.82 -9.30
N ARG A 151 11.40 -4.72 -10.10
CA ARG A 151 11.22 -3.67 -11.09
C ARG A 151 9.89 -2.96 -10.84
N LEU A 152 9.92 -1.63 -10.82
CA LEU A 152 8.68 -0.86 -10.76
C LEU A 152 7.97 -0.98 -12.11
N GLU A 153 6.77 -1.55 -12.09
CA GLU A 153 5.95 -1.65 -13.29
C GLU A 153 5.25 -0.31 -13.57
N TRP A 154 4.66 0.28 -12.53
CA TRP A 154 4.01 1.59 -12.60
C TRP A 154 3.74 2.13 -11.21
N LEU A 155 3.54 3.45 -11.16
CA LEU A 155 3.07 4.17 -9.99
C LEU A 155 1.96 5.11 -10.44
N VAL A 156 0.78 4.99 -9.82
CA VAL A 156 -0.39 5.82 -10.14
C VAL A 156 -0.75 6.70 -8.96
N LYS A 157 -1.02 7.96 -9.24
CA LYS A 157 -1.42 8.96 -8.23
C LYS A 157 -2.90 9.29 -8.41
N PRO A 158 -3.65 9.52 -7.31
CA PRO A 158 -5.08 9.84 -7.43
C PRO A 158 -5.37 11.03 -8.33
N LYS A 159 -4.53 12.07 -8.30
CA LYS A 159 -4.73 13.25 -9.14
C LYS A 159 -4.75 12.95 -10.64
N GLU A 160 -4.11 11.86 -11.05
CA GLU A 160 -4.11 11.43 -12.45
C GLU A 160 -5.44 10.78 -12.83
N LEU A 161 -6.20 10.31 -11.86
CA LEU A 161 -7.48 9.63 -12.05
C LEU A 161 -8.67 10.57 -11.93
N ALA A 162 -8.48 11.73 -11.33
CA ALA A 162 -9.54 12.70 -11.05
C ALA A 162 -9.79 13.68 -12.19
N LYS A 163 -9.19 13.48 -13.36
CA LYS A 163 -9.21 14.43 -14.47
C LYS A 163 -10.31 14.18 -15.51
N ASP A 164 -11.37 13.53 -15.13
CA ASP A 164 -12.48 13.32 -16.09
C ASP A 164 -13.61 14.28 -15.87
#